data_4c0849c4d98601929bdcb5696ef94b48
#
_entry.id   4c0849c4d98601929bdcb5696ef94b48
#
_cell.length_a   1.000
_cell.length_b   1.000
_cell.length_c   1.000
_cell.angle_alpha   90.00
_cell.angle_beta   90.00
_cell.angle_gamma   90.00
#
_symmetry.space_group_name_H-M   'P 1'
#
loop_
_entity.id
_entity.type
_entity.pdbx_description
1 polymer ?
#
loop_
_entity_poly.entity_id
_entity_poly.type
_entity_poly.pdbx_seq_one_letter_code
_entity_poly.pdbx_strand_id
1 'polypeptide(L)'
;ELGKVINLRGVYGKSQIVTFGKQSDWRTNRDLAGGGILLDQGIHMVDLLRLFSGDFVEVKSFISNGFWNHNVEDNAYALLRTADGVIAMLHSSATQWRHRFSLEITLEKGTLILNGILSGTKSYGEETLTISRNIGDDRGNPHDEVFSYKYDPSWEDEIEEFALATIGNTEIQNGSSLEALKTMSLVYKIYCADSDWKNKWNLSDGVQQII
;
A
#
# COMPACT_ATOMS: atom_id res chain seq x y z
N GLU A 1 -23.45 7.64 -4.92
CA GLU A 1 -22.38 7.02 -5.74
C GLU A 1 -21.47 8.12 -6.29
N LEU A 2 -20.14 7.96 -6.12
CA LEU A 2 -19.15 9.00 -6.48
C LEU A 2 -18.59 8.85 -7.90
N GLY A 3 -19.01 7.83 -8.65
CA GLY A 3 -18.55 7.59 -10.02
C GLY A 3 -17.25 6.79 -10.08
N LYS A 4 -16.54 6.89 -11.21
CA LYS A 4 -15.30 6.15 -11.47
C LYS A 4 -14.11 6.78 -10.77
N VAL A 5 -13.10 5.96 -10.45
CA VAL A 5 -11.81 6.43 -9.95
C VAL A 5 -11.05 7.17 -11.05
N ILE A 6 -10.49 8.33 -10.72
CA ILE A 6 -9.65 9.15 -11.61
C ILE A 6 -8.17 8.98 -11.27
N ASN A 7 -7.82 9.11 -9.99
CA ASN A 7 -6.46 8.91 -9.51
C ASN A 7 -6.43 8.55 -8.02
N LEU A 8 -5.27 8.02 -7.57
CA LEU A 8 -5.05 7.64 -6.18
C LEU A 8 -3.69 8.14 -5.68
N ARG A 9 -3.61 8.39 -4.38
CA ARG A 9 -2.36 8.72 -3.70
C ARG A 9 -2.27 7.94 -2.40
N GLY A 10 -1.30 7.04 -2.29
CA GLY A 10 -1.07 6.20 -1.11
C GLY A 10 0.23 6.53 -0.41
N VAL A 11 0.19 6.74 0.90
CA VAL A 11 1.36 6.89 1.76
C VAL A 11 1.25 5.92 2.93
N TYR A 12 2.25 5.06 3.10
CA TYR A 12 2.37 4.22 4.27
C TYR A 12 3.80 4.33 4.82
N GLY A 13 3.94 5.03 5.94
CA GLY A 13 5.24 5.36 6.49
C GLY A 13 5.34 5.23 8.00
N LYS A 14 6.49 4.74 8.45
CA LYS A 14 6.90 4.67 9.86
C LYS A 14 8.31 5.24 10.03
N SER A 15 8.73 5.42 11.28
CA SER A 15 10.03 6.03 11.59
C SER A 15 11.21 5.08 11.38
N GLN A 16 10.99 3.77 11.30
CA GLN A 16 12.04 2.74 11.24
C GLN A 16 11.48 1.39 10.82
N ILE A 17 12.32 0.51 10.27
CA ILE A 17 11.94 -0.87 9.95
C ILE A 17 11.90 -1.73 11.22
N VAL A 18 12.87 -1.54 12.12
CA VAL A 18 13.02 -2.30 13.35
C VAL A 18 13.00 -1.40 14.58
N THR A 19 12.63 -1.94 15.74
CA THR A 19 12.59 -1.20 16.99
C THR A 19 13.99 -0.74 17.41
N PHE A 20 14.15 0.49 17.86
CA PHE A 20 15.40 1.04 18.38
C PHE A 20 16.01 0.13 19.46
N GLY A 21 17.34 -0.03 19.40
CA GLY A 21 18.10 -0.84 20.35
C GLY A 21 18.29 -2.31 19.97
N LYS A 22 17.65 -2.80 18.91
CA LYS A 22 17.97 -4.11 18.34
C LYS A 22 19.06 -3.95 17.29
N GLN A 23 20.23 -4.56 17.51
CA GLN A 23 21.37 -4.48 16.59
C GLN A 23 21.16 -5.23 15.28
N SER A 24 20.32 -6.26 15.27
CA SER A 24 19.98 -7.00 14.06
C SER A 24 18.54 -7.52 14.14
N ASP A 25 17.82 -7.38 13.05
CA ASP A 25 16.53 -8.02 12.83
C ASP A 25 16.59 -8.60 11.42
N TRP A 26 15.99 -9.77 11.21
CA TRP A 26 15.92 -10.42 9.90
C TRP A 26 15.30 -9.48 8.83
N ARG A 27 14.41 -8.56 9.23
CA ARG A 27 13.78 -7.56 8.36
C ARG A 27 14.75 -6.57 7.73
N THR A 28 15.94 -6.39 8.30
CA THR A 28 16.98 -5.51 7.75
C THR A 28 18.00 -6.25 6.90
N ASN A 29 17.83 -7.56 6.77
CA ASN A 29 18.68 -8.44 5.96
C ASN A 29 17.89 -8.89 4.71
N ARG A 30 18.33 -8.44 3.54
CA ARG A 30 17.69 -8.75 2.27
C ARG A 30 17.62 -10.25 1.96
N ASP A 31 18.65 -11.00 2.29
CA ASP A 31 18.71 -12.45 2.01
C ASP A 31 17.67 -13.23 2.82
N LEU A 32 17.24 -12.67 3.95
CA LEU A 32 16.23 -13.27 4.82
C LEU A 32 14.82 -12.68 4.56
N ALA A 33 14.74 -11.38 4.35
CA ALA A 33 13.46 -10.67 4.21
C ALA A 33 13.00 -10.53 2.76
N GLY A 34 13.91 -10.55 1.79
CA GLY A 34 13.62 -10.30 0.37
C GLY A 34 13.52 -8.83 0.00
N GLY A 35 13.15 -7.96 0.93
CA GLY A 35 13.00 -6.51 0.75
C GLY A 35 12.87 -5.79 2.08
N GLY A 36 12.71 -4.48 2.04
CA GLY A 36 12.58 -3.61 3.21
C GLY A 36 11.16 -3.07 3.39
N ILE A 37 11.05 -1.75 3.52
CA ILE A 37 9.78 -1.10 3.89
C ILE A 37 8.68 -1.27 2.84
N LEU A 38 9.02 -1.36 1.56
CA LEU A 38 8.04 -1.61 0.50
C LEU A 38 7.40 -2.99 0.66
N LEU A 39 8.21 -4.01 0.97
CA LEU A 39 7.72 -5.37 1.15
C LEU A 39 7.07 -5.57 2.54
N ASP A 40 7.60 -4.93 3.61
CA ASP A 40 7.10 -5.09 4.99
C ASP A 40 5.75 -4.38 5.19
N GLN A 41 5.60 -3.15 4.70
CA GLN A 41 4.38 -2.34 4.88
C GLN A 41 3.79 -1.81 3.58
N GLY A 42 4.62 -1.41 2.64
CA GLY A 42 4.17 -0.83 1.38
C GLY A 42 3.30 -1.79 0.56
N ILE A 43 3.49 -3.10 0.70
CA ILE A 43 2.67 -4.13 0.05
C ILE A 43 1.19 -3.98 0.38
N HIS A 44 0.82 -3.60 1.60
CA HIS A 44 -0.58 -3.34 1.98
C HIS A 44 -1.17 -2.16 1.22
N MET A 45 -0.38 -1.08 1.02
CA MET A 45 -0.82 0.05 0.22
C MET A 45 -0.90 -0.31 -1.27
N VAL A 46 0.03 -1.12 -1.78
CA VAL A 46 -0.01 -1.65 -3.15
C VAL A 46 -1.28 -2.46 -3.39
N ASP A 47 -1.66 -3.28 -2.43
CA ASP A 47 -2.89 -4.07 -2.47
C ASP A 47 -4.14 -3.19 -2.50
N LEU A 48 -4.22 -2.18 -1.63
CA LEU A 48 -5.31 -1.21 -1.60
C LEU A 48 -5.40 -0.40 -2.92
N LEU A 49 -4.27 0.03 -3.48
CA LEU A 49 -4.27 0.72 -4.77
C LEU A 49 -4.85 -0.17 -5.87
N ARG A 50 -4.51 -1.48 -5.89
CA ARG A 50 -5.08 -2.45 -6.82
C ARG A 50 -6.57 -2.70 -6.57
N LEU A 51 -6.98 -2.79 -5.30
CA LEU A 51 -8.38 -3.00 -4.93
C LEU A 51 -9.30 -1.93 -5.52
N PHE A 52 -8.86 -0.67 -5.51
CA PHE A 52 -9.67 0.45 -5.97
C PHE A 52 -9.55 0.75 -7.48
N SER A 53 -8.43 0.41 -8.12
CA SER A 53 -8.19 0.78 -9.52
C SER A 53 -7.95 -0.38 -10.47
N GLY A 54 -7.85 -1.61 -9.97
CA GLY A 54 -7.46 -2.78 -10.77
C GLY A 54 -5.95 -2.88 -10.99
N ASP A 55 -5.56 -3.69 -11.97
CA ASP A 55 -4.17 -4.02 -12.22
C ASP A 55 -3.42 -2.90 -12.96
N PHE A 56 -2.17 -2.65 -12.56
CA PHE A 56 -1.29 -1.63 -13.16
C PHE A 56 -0.41 -2.25 -14.25
N VAL A 57 -0.36 -1.58 -15.40
CA VAL A 57 0.40 -2.02 -16.58
C VAL A 57 1.71 -1.27 -16.78
N GLU A 58 1.82 -0.05 -16.24
CA GLU A 58 3.04 0.76 -16.30
C GLU A 58 3.48 1.18 -14.90
N VAL A 59 4.79 1.10 -14.66
CA VAL A 59 5.43 1.39 -13.37
C VAL A 59 6.67 2.25 -13.59
N LYS A 60 6.82 3.31 -12.80
CA LYS A 60 8.05 4.10 -12.63
C LYS A 60 8.33 4.22 -11.14
N SER A 61 9.58 4.06 -10.73
CA SER A 61 9.93 4.10 -9.30
C SER A 61 11.30 4.69 -9.02
N PHE A 62 11.48 5.10 -7.77
CA PHE A 62 12.75 5.42 -7.15
C PHE A 62 12.83 4.73 -5.80
N ILE A 63 13.89 3.94 -5.60
CA ILE A 63 14.12 3.13 -4.41
C ILE A 63 15.39 3.60 -3.72
N SER A 64 15.37 3.79 -2.41
CA SER A 64 16.57 4.18 -1.67
C SER A 64 16.74 3.43 -0.35
N ASN A 65 17.99 3.37 0.12
CA ASN A 65 18.38 2.89 1.44
C ASN A 65 19.43 3.82 2.09
N GLY A 66 19.28 5.12 1.85
CA GLY A 66 20.31 6.11 2.16
C GLY A 66 20.35 6.56 3.62
N PHE A 67 19.34 6.27 4.43
CA PHE A 67 19.28 6.77 5.80
C PHE A 67 19.68 5.71 6.83
N TRP A 68 19.02 4.55 6.85
CA TRP A 68 19.27 3.50 7.85
C TRP A 68 20.49 2.64 7.53
N ASN A 69 21.01 2.72 6.30
CA ASN A 69 22.19 1.99 5.85
C ASN A 69 22.07 0.45 6.00
N HIS A 70 20.84 -0.07 5.85
CA HIS A 70 20.58 -1.50 5.76
C HIS A 70 20.78 -1.99 4.31
N ASN A 71 20.80 -3.32 4.08
CA ASN A 71 20.83 -3.87 2.72
C ASN A 71 19.43 -4.04 2.09
N VAL A 72 18.40 -3.48 2.73
CA VAL A 72 17.02 -3.34 2.25
C VAL A 72 16.68 -1.86 2.09
N GLU A 73 15.64 -1.55 1.33
CA GLU A 73 15.21 -0.17 1.14
C GLU A 73 14.53 0.40 2.37
N ASP A 74 14.76 1.69 2.61
CA ASP A 74 14.10 2.50 3.63
C ASP A 74 13.05 3.46 3.04
N ASN A 75 13.06 3.65 1.72
CA ASN A 75 12.08 4.43 0.99
C ASN A 75 11.83 3.85 -0.40
N ALA A 76 10.56 3.86 -0.81
CA ALA A 76 10.12 3.52 -2.16
C ALA A 76 9.04 4.50 -2.62
N TYR A 77 9.28 5.14 -3.76
CA TYR A 77 8.32 5.98 -4.47
C TYR A 77 7.96 5.31 -5.78
N ALA A 78 6.67 5.26 -6.12
CA ALA A 78 6.25 4.76 -7.43
C ALA A 78 5.09 5.59 -8.01
N LEU A 79 5.10 5.68 -9.35
CA LEU A 79 3.96 6.11 -10.15
C LEU A 79 3.51 4.91 -10.98
N LEU A 80 2.22 4.62 -10.90
CA LEU A 80 1.59 3.44 -11.47
C LEU A 80 0.48 3.89 -12.43
N ARG A 81 0.25 3.17 -13.53
CA ARG A 81 -0.84 3.45 -14.47
C ARG A 81 -1.55 2.16 -14.84
N THR A 82 -2.89 2.18 -14.79
CA THR A 82 -3.75 1.09 -15.28
C THR A 82 -3.92 1.15 -16.80
N ALA A 83 -4.46 0.09 -17.40
CA ALA A 83 -4.69 0.04 -18.85
C ALA A 83 -5.71 1.10 -19.32
N ASP A 84 -6.67 1.46 -18.50
CA ASP A 84 -7.68 2.50 -18.77
C ASP A 84 -7.25 3.91 -18.35
N GLY A 85 -6.00 4.08 -17.88
CA GLY A 85 -5.36 5.37 -17.68
C GLY A 85 -5.43 5.95 -16.28
N VAL A 86 -5.99 5.23 -15.28
CA VAL A 86 -5.95 5.65 -13.88
C VAL A 86 -4.51 5.70 -13.39
N ILE A 87 -4.13 6.80 -12.72
CA ILE A 87 -2.78 6.99 -12.18
C ILE A 87 -2.81 6.88 -10.67
N ALA A 88 -1.89 6.10 -10.11
CA ALA A 88 -1.66 6.03 -8.68
C ALA A 88 -0.23 6.43 -8.30
N MET A 89 -0.10 7.10 -7.15
CA MET A 89 1.18 7.41 -6.52
C MET A 89 1.31 6.61 -5.23
N LEU A 90 2.46 5.96 -5.05
CA LEU A 90 2.83 5.25 -3.83
C LEU A 90 4.04 5.91 -3.18
N HIS A 91 3.99 6.10 -1.86
CA HIS A 91 5.16 6.35 -1.03
C HIS A 91 5.16 5.41 0.17
N SER A 92 6.11 4.48 0.20
CA SER A 92 6.39 3.62 1.34
C SER A 92 7.70 4.04 2.00
N SER A 93 7.71 4.24 3.34
CA SER A 93 8.84 4.87 4.01
C SER A 93 9.09 4.34 5.42
N ALA A 94 10.37 4.11 5.75
CA ALA A 94 10.87 3.89 7.11
C ALA A 94 11.60 5.12 7.68
N THR A 95 11.35 6.31 7.12
CA THR A 95 11.94 7.59 7.55
C THR A 95 10.87 8.66 7.85
N GLN A 96 9.64 8.23 8.11
CA GLN A 96 8.53 9.09 8.50
C GLN A 96 8.50 9.23 10.03
N TRP A 97 9.10 10.30 10.58
CA TRP A 97 9.15 10.54 12.04
C TRP A 97 7.76 10.60 12.67
N ARG A 98 6.78 11.15 11.98
CA ARG A 98 5.37 10.98 12.28
C ARG A 98 4.86 9.83 11.42
N HIS A 99 4.48 8.72 12.03
CA HIS A 99 3.87 7.60 11.33
C HIS A 99 2.64 8.08 10.55
N ARG A 100 2.51 7.60 9.33
CA ARG A 100 1.43 8.02 8.44
C ARG A 100 0.89 6.85 7.66
N PHE A 101 -0.42 6.72 7.69
CA PHE A 101 -1.19 5.99 6.70
C PHE A 101 -2.19 6.97 6.10
N SER A 102 -2.21 7.09 4.80
CA SER A 102 -3.16 7.93 4.09
C SER A 102 -3.36 7.38 2.68
N LEU A 103 -4.62 7.09 2.35
CA LEU A 103 -5.02 6.74 1.00
C LEU A 103 -6.09 7.74 0.55
N GLU A 104 -5.76 8.51 -0.46
CA GLU A 104 -6.62 9.51 -1.09
C GLU A 104 -7.05 8.99 -2.46
N ILE A 105 -8.35 8.96 -2.71
CA ILE A 105 -8.96 8.45 -3.94
C ILE A 105 -9.84 9.54 -4.52
N THR A 106 -9.44 10.08 -5.67
CA THR A 106 -10.23 11.04 -6.43
C THR A 106 -11.15 10.30 -7.39
N LEU A 107 -12.44 10.61 -7.32
CA LEU A 107 -13.48 10.06 -8.18
C LEU A 107 -14.17 11.18 -8.98
N GLU A 108 -14.99 10.83 -9.96
CA GLU A 108 -15.68 11.80 -10.83
C GLU A 108 -16.52 12.83 -10.06
N LYS A 109 -17.08 12.46 -8.91
CA LYS A 109 -18.03 13.27 -8.13
C LYS A 109 -17.60 13.50 -6.69
N GLY A 110 -16.33 13.30 -6.37
CA GLY A 110 -15.84 13.53 -5.02
C GLY A 110 -14.51 12.87 -4.73
N THR A 111 -14.12 12.89 -3.45
CA THR A 111 -12.88 12.32 -2.94
C THR A 111 -13.18 11.50 -1.71
N LEU A 112 -12.49 10.36 -1.59
CA LEU A 112 -12.41 9.57 -0.36
C LEU A 112 -11.00 9.72 0.20
N ILE A 113 -10.89 9.96 1.52
CA ILE A 113 -9.60 10.01 2.21
C ILE A 113 -9.67 9.06 3.41
N LEU A 114 -8.85 8.01 3.37
CA LEU A 114 -8.66 7.08 4.47
C LEU A 114 -7.37 7.49 5.20
N ASN A 115 -7.48 7.85 6.46
CA ASN A 115 -6.32 8.23 7.28
C ASN A 115 -6.25 7.42 8.56
N GLY A 116 -5.02 7.19 9.03
CA GLY A 116 -4.76 6.47 10.26
C GLY A 116 -4.96 4.97 10.13
N ILE A 117 -4.56 4.25 11.16
CA ILE A 117 -4.78 2.80 11.33
C ILE A 117 -4.95 2.55 12.83
N LEU A 118 -5.97 1.79 13.20
CA LEU A 118 -6.14 1.30 14.56
C LEU A 118 -5.07 0.25 14.86
N SER A 119 -3.87 0.72 15.20
CA SER A 119 -2.77 -0.14 15.62
C SER A 119 -2.66 -0.18 17.14
N GLY A 120 -2.06 -1.24 17.69
CA GLY A 120 -1.84 -1.36 19.14
C GLY A 120 -1.02 -0.21 19.75
N THR A 121 -0.18 0.44 18.95
CA THR A 121 0.65 1.58 19.37
C THR A 121 -0.06 2.94 19.22
N LYS A 122 -1.18 2.99 18.48
CA LYS A 122 -1.91 4.22 18.09
C LYS A 122 -1.02 5.28 17.42
N SER A 123 0.12 4.87 16.86
CA SER A 123 1.13 5.78 16.31
C SER A 123 0.75 6.40 14.97
N TYR A 124 -0.24 5.82 14.27
CA TYR A 124 -0.75 6.33 12.98
C TYR A 124 -1.91 7.32 13.13
N GLY A 125 -2.32 7.61 14.36
CA GLY A 125 -3.44 8.50 14.62
C GLY A 125 -4.79 7.80 14.64
N GLU A 126 -5.85 8.58 14.62
CA GLU A 126 -7.23 8.10 14.55
C GLU A 126 -7.53 7.55 13.18
N GLU A 127 -8.21 6.41 13.11
CA GLU A 127 -8.67 5.84 11.84
C GLU A 127 -9.94 6.55 11.40
N THR A 128 -9.89 7.17 10.23
CA THR A 128 -10.99 7.96 9.69
C THR A 128 -11.19 7.73 8.21
N LEU A 129 -12.46 7.80 7.79
CA LEU A 129 -12.87 7.97 6.41
C LEU A 129 -13.48 9.36 6.24
N THR A 130 -12.91 10.18 5.38
CA THR A 130 -13.48 11.45 4.95
C THR A 130 -14.08 11.31 3.56
N ILE A 131 -15.32 11.76 3.38
CA ILE A 131 -16.02 11.78 2.10
C ILE A 131 -16.30 13.22 1.74
N SER A 132 -15.71 13.71 0.66
CA SER A 132 -15.97 15.03 0.09
C SER A 132 -16.74 14.88 -1.21
N ARG A 133 -17.92 15.49 -1.34
CA ARG A 133 -18.74 15.41 -2.56
C ARG A 133 -18.61 16.69 -3.37
N ASN A 134 -18.34 16.55 -4.66
CA ASN A 134 -18.41 17.68 -5.59
C ASN A 134 -19.89 18.01 -5.86
N ILE A 135 -20.34 19.15 -5.37
CA ILE A 135 -21.71 19.69 -5.59
C ILE A 135 -21.76 20.76 -6.68
N GLY A 136 -20.62 21.01 -7.35
CA GLY A 136 -20.53 21.89 -8.53
C GLY A 136 -20.24 23.36 -8.24
N ASP A 137 -20.51 23.88 -7.05
CA ASP A 137 -20.30 25.32 -6.70
C ASP A 137 -19.64 25.50 -5.32
N ASP A 138 -18.77 24.57 -4.94
CA ASP A 138 -18.02 24.61 -3.67
C ASP A 138 -16.68 25.36 -3.77
N ARG A 139 -16.28 25.77 -4.98
CA ARG A 139 -15.01 26.47 -5.26
C ARG A 139 -13.77 25.75 -4.74
N GLY A 140 -13.79 24.40 -4.72
CA GLY A 140 -12.71 23.57 -4.23
C GLY A 140 -12.64 23.43 -2.71
N ASN A 141 -13.71 23.80 -2.00
CA ASN A 141 -13.84 23.62 -0.54
C ASN A 141 -15.17 22.92 -0.21
N PRO A 142 -15.33 21.63 -0.60
CA PRO A 142 -16.54 20.88 -0.35
C PRO A 142 -16.74 20.63 1.15
N HIS A 143 -17.98 20.38 1.53
CA HIS A 143 -18.29 19.93 2.89
C HIS A 143 -17.83 18.48 3.06
N ASP A 144 -17.02 18.23 4.10
CA ASP A 144 -16.52 16.91 4.45
C ASP A 144 -17.47 16.18 5.40
N GLU A 145 -17.81 14.96 5.05
CA GLU A 145 -18.42 13.98 5.96
C GLU A 145 -17.29 13.11 6.54
N VAL A 146 -17.08 13.15 7.87
CA VAL A 146 -15.99 12.42 8.53
C VAL A 146 -16.57 11.31 9.41
N PHE A 147 -16.10 10.09 9.16
CA PHE A 147 -16.42 8.90 9.95
C PHE A 147 -15.17 8.45 10.70
N SER A 148 -15.28 8.29 12.02
CA SER A 148 -14.20 7.80 12.88
C SER A 148 -14.48 6.38 13.35
N TYR A 149 -13.45 5.53 13.27
CA TYR A 149 -13.51 4.14 13.71
C TYR A 149 -12.75 3.99 15.02
N LYS A 150 -13.29 3.20 15.95
CA LYS A 150 -12.68 2.96 17.28
C LYS A 150 -12.41 1.50 17.57
N TYR A 151 -12.89 0.63 16.72
CA TYR A 151 -12.76 -0.82 16.81
C TYR A 151 -12.36 -1.36 15.44
N ASP A 152 -11.43 -2.30 15.43
CA ASP A 152 -10.93 -2.97 14.23
C ASP A 152 -11.28 -4.47 14.32
N PRO A 153 -12.31 -4.94 13.58
CA PRO A 153 -12.69 -6.34 13.54
C PRO A 153 -11.91 -7.17 12.51
N SER A 154 -10.98 -6.56 11.76
CA SER A 154 -10.40 -7.16 10.54
C SER A 154 -9.80 -8.54 10.76
N TRP A 155 -9.13 -8.78 11.90
CA TRP A 155 -8.58 -10.09 12.22
C TRP A 155 -9.67 -11.15 12.52
N GLU A 156 -10.76 -10.76 13.16
CA GLU A 156 -11.90 -11.64 13.44
C GLU A 156 -12.60 -12.00 12.14
N ASP A 157 -12.86 -10.99 11.29
CA ASP A 157 -13.55 -11.15 10.00
C ASP A 157 -12.73 -12.03 9.05
N GLU A 158 -11.40 -11.81 8.98
CA GLU A 158 -10.48 -12.62 8.14
C GLU A 158 -10.46 -14.09 8.56
N ILE A 159 -10.34 -14.36 9.87
CA ILE A 159 -10.30 -15.74 10.39
C ILE A 159 -11.66 -16.40 10.19
N GLU A 160 -12.76 -15.69 10.41
CA GLU A 160 -14.12 -16.22 10.19
C GLU A 160 -14.35 -16.57 8.72
N GLU A 161 -14.02 -15.67 7.79
CA GLU A 161 -14.12 -15.93 6.34
C GLU A 161 -13.31 -17.16 5.94
N PHE A 162 -12.05 -17.24 6.40
CA PHE A 162 -11.17 -18.37 6.10
C PHE A 162 -11.72 -19.69 6.67
N ALA A 163 -12.21 -19.70 7.90
CA ALA A 163 -12.80 -20.88 8.52
C ALA A 163 -14.06 -21.34 7.78
N LEU A 164 -14.96 -20.42 7.45
CA LEU A 164 -16.18 -20.70 6.69
C LEU A 164 -15.86 -21.22 5.29
N ALA A 165 -14.90 -20.65 4.59
CA ALA A 165 -14.46 -21.12 3.29
C ALA A 165 -13.89 -22.54 3.37
N THR A 166 -13.09 -22.85 4.41
CA THR A 166 -12.50 -24.17 4.60
C THR A 166 -13.54 -25.23 4.93
N ILE A 167 -14.48 -24.94 5.83
CA ILE A 167 -15.56 -25.88 6.24
C ILE A 167 -16.59 -26.03 5.15
N GLY A 168 -16.99 -24.93 4.52
CA GLY A 168 -18.02 -24.90 3.47
C GLY A 168 -17.52 -25.30 2.09
N ASN A 169 -16.21 -25.47 1.91
CA ASN A 169 -15.56 -25.66 0.61
C ASN A 169 -16.01 -24.61 -0.43
N THR A 170 -16.05 -23.35 0.02
CA THR A 170 -16.40 -22.18 -0.79
C THR A 170 -15.14 -21.41 -1.18
N GLU A 171 -15.25 -20.56 -2.19
CA GLU A 171 -14.14 -19.69 -2.59
C GLU A 171 -13.91 -18.57 -1.58
N ILE A 172 -12.63 -18.25 -1.35
CA ILE A 172 -12.22 -17.05 -0.58
C ILE A 172 -12.64 -15.82 -1.39
N GLN A 173 -13.38 -14.92 -0.77
CA GLN A 173 -13.88 -13.71 -1.41
C GLN A 173 -12.85 -12.57 -1.37
N ASN A 174 -12.11 -12.46 -0.26
CA ASN A 174 -11.12 -11.43 -0.04
C ASN A 174 -9.73 -12.03 0.11
N GLY A 175 -8.72 -11.43 -0.54
CA GLY A 175 -7.31 -11.82 -0.37
C GLY A 175 -6.99 -13.24 -0.87
N SER A 176 -7.57 -13.66 -2.00
CA SER A 176 -7.23 -14.96 -2.59
C SER A 176 -5.73 -15.05 -2.92
N SER A 177 -5.20 -16.29 -3.03
CA SER A 177 -3.81 -16.52 -3.42
C SER A 177 -3.44 -15.91 -4.77
N LEU A 178 -4.40 -15.81 -5.70
CA LEU A 178 -4.21 -15.14 -6.99
C LEU A 178 -4.03 -13.63 -6.81
N GLU A 179 -4.86 -12.98 -5.97
CA GLU A 179 -4.72 -11.55 -5.68
C GLU A 179 -3.44 -11.25 -4.92
N ALA A 180 -3.06 -12.10 -3.95
CA ALA A 180 -1.78 -11.99 -3.26
C ALA A 180 -0.58 -12.11 -4.23
N LEU A 181 -0.64 -13.03 -5.19
CA LEU A 181 0.39 -13.19 -6.23
C LEU A 181 0.49 -11.94 -7.12
N LYS A 182 -0.63 -11.34 -7.53
CA LYS A 182 -0.65 -10.12 -8.33
C LYS A 182 -0.07 -8.93 -7.56
N THR A 183 -0.42 -8.79 -6.27
CA THR A 183 0.13 -7.74 -5.41
C THR A 183 1.63 -7.90 -5.23
N MET A 184 2.11 -9.12 -4.93
CA MET A 184 3.53 -9.42 -4.84
C MET A 184 4.27 -9.17 -6.17
N SER A 185 3.66 -9.53 -7.29
CA SER A 185 4.21 -9.27 -8.63
C SER A 185 4.36 -7.78 -8.90
N LEU A 186 3.40 -6.95 -8.46
CA LEU A 186 3.49 -5.50 -8.60
C LEU A 186 4.59 -4.90 -7.70
N VAL A 187 4.74 -5.37 -6.46
CA VAL A 187 5.87 -5.00 -5.59
C VAL A 187 7.21 -5.28 -6.29
N TYR A 188 7.33 -6.44 -6.90
CA TYR A 188 8.54 -6.80 -7.64
C TYR A 188 8.76 -5.93 -8.89
N LYS A 189 7.70 -5.61 -9.65
CA LYS A 189 7.76 -4.66 -10.76
C LYS A 189 8.22 -3.27 -10.29
N ILE A 190 7.80 -2.82 -9.11
CA ILE A 190 8.24 -1.55 -8.52
C ILE A 190 9.76 -1.59 -8.26
N TYR A 191 10.30 -2.66 -7.69
CA TYR A 191 11.76 -2.81 -7.53
C TYR A 191 12.50 -2.80 -8.86
N CYS A 192 11.98 -3.49 -9.87
CA CYS A 192 12.63 -3.59 -11.18
C CYS A 192 12.52 -2.31 -12.01
N ALA A 193 11.57 -1.42 -11.74
CA ALA A 193 11.38 -0.17 -12.45
C ALA A 193 12.45 0.91 -12.10
N ASP A 194 13.12 0.76 -10.94
CA ASP A 194 14.32 1.53 -10.60
C ASP A 194 15.55 0.79 -11.15
N SER A 195 16.18 1.36 -12.18
CA SER A 195 17.31 0.73 -12.86
C SER A 195 18.53 0.55 -11.94
N ASP A 196 18.79 1.50 -11.05
CA ASP A 196 19.93 1.46 -10.14
C ASP A 196 19.73 0.40 -9.08
N TRP A 197 18.52 0.33 -8.51
CA TRP A 197 18.15 -0.71 -7.57
C TRP A 197 18.14 -2.09 -8.20
N LYS A 198 17.56 -2.21 -9.40
CA LYS A 198 17.56 -3.44 -10.19
C LYS A 198 18.96 -3.97 -10.42
N ASN A 199 19.86 -3.11 -10.90
CA ASN A 199 21.26 -3.48 -11.19
C ASN A 199 22.03 -3.81 -9.91
N LYS A 200 21.89 -3.01 -8.86
CA LYS A 200 22.54 -3.24 -7.57
C LYS A 200 22.27 -4.64 -7.00
N TRP A 201 21.06 -5.13 -7.20
CA TRP A 201 20.61 -6.40 -6.63
C TRP A 201 20.43 -7.51 -7.67
N ASN A 202 20.83 -7.27 -8.91
CA ASN A 202 20.73 -8.22 -10.05
C ASN A 202 19.32 -8.82 -10.17
N LEU A 203 18.28 -7.97 -10.07
CA LEU A 203 16.89 -8.40 -10.17
C LEU A 203 16.54 -8.70 -11.62
N SER A 204 15.85 -9.82 -11.86
CA SER A 204 15.39 -10.21 -13.19
C SER A 204 13.91 -9.87 -13.39
N ASP A 205 13.48 -9.57 -14.60
CA ASP A 205 12.07 -9.30 -14.93
C ASP A 205 11.20 -10.59 -14.93
N GLY A 206 11.70 -11.67 -14.35
CA GLY A 206 11.18 -13.03 -14.46
C GLY A 206 9.80 -13.31 -13.86
N VAL A 207 9.13 -12.33 -13.24
CA VAL A 207 7.76 -12.49 -12.73
C VAL A 207 6.72 -12.58 -13.87
N GLN A 208 7.07 -12.26 -15.10
CA GLN A 208 6.19 -12.40 -16.26
C GLN A 208 5.90 -13.87 -16.67
N GLN A 209 6.58 -14.84 -16.08
CA GLN A 209 6.42 -16.27 -16.43
C GLN A 209 5.52 -17.07 -15.47
N ILE A 210 4.97 -16.43 -14.43
CA ILE A 210 4.22 -17.13 -13.37
C ILE A 210 2.70 -16.80 -13.42
N ILE A 211 2.28 -15.88 -14.28
CA ILE A 211 0.84 -15.50 -14.44
C ILE A 211 0.35 -15.87 -15.81
#